data_970baa01f416dd96c00e07756e386539
#
_entry.id   970baa01f416dd96c00e07756e386539
#
_cell.length_a   1.000
_cell.length_b   1.000
_cell.length_c   1.000
_cell.angle_alpha   90.00
_cell.angle_beta   90.00
_cell.angle_gamma   90.00
#
_symmetry.space_group_name_H-M   'P 1'
#
loop_
_entity.id
_entity.type
_entity.pdbx_description
1 polymer ?
#
loop_
_entity_poly.entity_id
_entity_poly.type
_entity_poly.pdbx_seq_one_letter_code
_entity_poly.pdbx_strand_id
1 'polypeptide(L)'
;MSKSDQNFGPLTGVRVLDLTINVLGPVATQILGDLGAEVIKVETPSGDPMRLIGSSKTGMLGPFFQTTNRNKKSIVLDLKEADQKEALLKLADDCDVFVHNMRHAATERLGIDYKKLKKAAPKIIYASATGYRRNSPKDGRPAYDDVIQGESGLVDLIDQTNGEARFVPMPISDKFCGHTLASAIGMALFYREKTGKGQEIHVPMLETMLAFNLTTHLWEGTKGPANELGYPRALSPYRIPYKTKDGMVCVLAHTDEQWHRLLRAIGRPDLIEDTRFTRLAERAQNIATLQSYLAEELAKFTTEEAFQKLDEADLPNGPVAKMNELMVDPYLQKTNFFQKIEDKHEDIIYTTAPPVDFSDSPASVRSAAPALGEHSEEILLGAGISKHMVDNILKKGR
;
A
#
# COMPACT_ATOMS: atom_id res chain seq x y z
N MET A 1 12.55 -28.87 -18.75
CA MET A 1 11.48 -27.99 -18.33
C MET A 1 11.72 -26.66 -19.02
N SER A 2 10.80 -26.20 -19.87
CA SER A 2 10.91 -24.89 -20.51
C SER A 2 10.72 -23.79 -19.45
N LYS A 3 11.27 -22.58 -19.67
CA LYS A 3 11.09 -21.43 -18.76
C LYS A 3 9.61 -21.06 -18.53
N SER A 4 8.68 -21.70 -19.26
CA SER A 4 7.22 -21.47 -19.16
C SER A 4 6.52 -22.21 -18.01
N ASP A 5 7.20 -23.15 -17.34
CA ASP A 5 6.57 -23.99 -16.31
C ASP A 5 6.85 -23.57 -14.87
N GLN A 6 7.54 -22.44 -14.65
CA GLN A 6 7.76 -21.89 -13.30
C GLN A 6 6.55 -21.04 -12.89
N ASN A 7 5.74 -21.53 -11.96
CA ASN A 7 4.65 -20.78 -11.34
C ASN A 7 5.24 -19.83 -10.28
N PHE A 8 5.19 -18.53 -10.56
CA PHE A 8 5.71 -17.47 -9.68
C PHE A 8 4.62 -16.76 -8.88
N GLY A 9 3.41 -17.29 -8.84
CA GLY A 9 2.29 -16.69 -8.15
C GLY A 9 0.98 -16.80 -8.94
N PRO A 10 -0.15 -16.40 -8.33
CA PRO A 10 -1.48 -16.56 -8.92
C PRO A 10 -1.70 -15.71 -10.19
N LEU A 11 -0.83 -14.73 -10.48
CA LEU A 11 -0.88 -13.90 -11.68
C LEU A 11 0.17 -14.29 -12.74
N THR A 12 0.75 -15.49 -12.63
CA THR A 12 1.66 -16.01 -13.67
C THR A 12 0.96 -16.01 -15.04
N GLY A 13 1.60 -15.41 -16.04
CA GLY A 13 1.05 -15.25 -17.39
C GLY A 13 0.29 -13.95 -17.62
N VAL A 14 0.01 -13.16 -16.58
CA VAL A 14 -0.58 -11.82 -16.70
C VAL A 14 0.52 -10.82 -17.04
N ARG A 15 0.28 -9.97 -18.06
CA ARG A 15 1.18 -8.87 -18.46
C ARG A 15 0.57 -7.51 -18.13
N VAL A 16 1.35 -6.68 -17.44
CA VAL A 16 0.94 -5.35 -16.96
C VAL A 16 1.82 -4.29 -17.60
N LEU A 17 1.21 -3.35 -18.31
CA LEU A 17 1.88 -2.15 -18.81
C LEU A 17 1.69 -1.02 -17.80
N ASP A 18 2.75 -0.70 -17.09
CA ASP A 18 2.75 0.20 -15.92
C ASP A 18 3.30 1.58 -16.30
N LEU A 19 2.41 2.57 -16.43
CA LEU A 19 2.74 3.97 -16.65
C LEU A 19 2.63 4.82 -15.38
N THR A 20 2.69 4.18 -14.21
CA THR A 20 2.57 4.88 -12.94
C THR A 20 3.92 5.45 -12.47
N ILE A 21 3.85 6.52 -11.69
CA ILE A 21 5.01 7.17 -11.06
C ILE A 21 4.75 7.43 -9.58
N ASN A 22 5.76 7.82 -8.84
CA ASN A 22 5.76 8.12 -7.41
C ASN A 22 5.49 6.87 -6.55
N VAL A 23 4.39 6.81 -5.79
CA VAL A 23 4.17 5.77 -4.77
C VAL A 23 2.96 4.90 -5.06
N LEU A 24 1.77 5.49 -5.18
CA LEU A 24 0.49 4.79 -5.26
C LEU A 24 0.47 3.68 -6.32
N GLY A 25 0.71 4.07 -7.57
CA GLY A 25 0.70 3.13 -8.68
C GLY A 25 1.83 2.11 -8.62
N PRO A 26 3.10 2.54 -8.38
CA PRO A 26 4.21 1.61 -8.22
C PRO A 26 4.00 0.57 -7.12
N VAL A 27 3.37 0.90 -5.99
CA VAL A 27 2.98 -0.08 -4.95
C VAL A 27 1.98 -1.09 -5.51
N ALA A 28 0.94 -0.62 -6.22
CA ALA A 28 -0.04 -1.52 -6.81
C ALA A 28 0.61 -2.51 -7.79
N THR A 29 1.42 -2.01 -8.70
CA THR A 29 2.06 -2.84 -9.74
C THR A 29 3.18 -3.71 -9.19
N GLN A 30 3.86 -3.32 -8.10
CA GLN A 30 4.77 -4.20 -7.37
C GLN A 30 4.02 -5.39 -6.77
N ILE A 31 2.85 -5.18 -6.14
CA ILE A 31 2.01 -6.26 -5.61
C ILE A 31 1.67 -7.26 -6.73
N LEU A 32 1.27 -6.76 -7.90
CA LEU A 32 0.99 -7.63 -9.05
C LEU A 32 2.25 -8.39 -9.51
N GLY A 33 3.41 -7.73 -9.52
CA GLY A 33 4.70 -8.34 -9.78
C GLY A 33 5.05 -9.43 -8.77
N ASP A 34 4.92 -9.17 -7.48
CA ASP A 34 5.17 -10.15 -6.41
C ASP A 34 4.27 -11.39 -6.54
N LEU A 35 3.05 -11.19 -7.05
CA LEU A 35 2.06 -12.25 -7.35
C LEU A 35 2.28 -12.94 -8.70
N GLY A 36 3.38 -12.69 -9.40
CA GLY A 36 3.80 -13.42 -10.60
C GLY A 36 3.52 -12.73 -11.94
N ALA A 37 2.86 -11.56 -11.96
CA ALA A 37 2.66 -10.83 -13.22
C ALA A 37 4.00 -10.34 -13.80
N GLU A 38 4.09 -10.31 -15.14
CA GLU A 38 5.14 -9.58 -15.85
C GLU A 38 4.76 -8.10 -15.88
N VAL A 39 5.47 -7.27 -15.12
CA VAL A 39 5.22 -5.83 -15.06
C VAL A 39 6.26 -5.07 -15.87
N ILE A 40 5.79 -4.38 -16.92
CA ILE A 40 6.61 -3.53 -17.79
C ILE A 40 6.35 -2.08 -17.42
N LYS A 41 7.30 -1.49 -16.67
CA LYS A 41 7.25 -0.07 -16.30
C LYS A 41 7.73 0.78 -17.44
N VAL A 42 6.85 1.64 -17.95
CA VAL A 42 7.13 2.61 -19.01
C VAL A 42 7.48 3.95 -18.38
N GLU A 43 8.68 4.42 -18.61
CA GLU A 43 9.18 5.66 -18.04
C GLU A 43 9.52 6.68 -19.12
N THR A 44 9.46 7.97 -18.76
CA THR A 44 10.02 9.03 -19.59
C THR A 44 11.56 8.95 -19.59
N PRO A 45 12.26 9.66 -20.48
CA PRO A 45 13.73 9.74 -20.43
C PRO A 45 14.31 10.23 -19.11
N SER A 46 13.56 11.04 -18.34
CA SER A 46 13.96 11.47 -16.99
C SER A 46 13.71 10.44 -15.89
N GLY A 47 12.99 9.36 -16.19
CA GLY A 47 12.63 8.33 -15.21
C GLY A 47 11.54 8.75 -14.22
N ASP A 48 11.24 7.85 -13.31
CA ASP A 48 10.37 8.09 -12.16
C ASP A 48 11.12 8.97 -11.14
N PRO A 49 10.53 10.06 -10.61
CA PRO A 49 11.16 10.90 -9.60
C PRO A 49 11.67 10.15 -8.37
N MET A 50 11.03 9.04 -8.00
CA MET A 50 11.44 8.23 -6.85
C MET A 50 12.81 7.57 -7.02
N ARG A 51 13.35 7.49 -8.24
CA ARG A 51 14.71 7.03 -8.51
C ARG A 51 15.78 7.88 -7.80
N LEU A 52 15.49 9.15 -7.58
CA LEU A 52 16.41 10.13 -7.01
C LEU A 52 16.26 10.28 -5.48
N ILE A 53 15.30 9.60 -4.85
CA ILE A 53 15.05 9.73 -3.42
C ILE A 53 15.92 8.76 -2.62
N GLY A 54 16.87 9.34 -1.89
CA GLY A 54 17.90 8.63 -1.13
C GLY A 54 19.16 8.34 -1.95
N SER A 55 20.19 7.80 -1.28
CA SER A 55 21.47 7.51 -1.93
C SER A 55 21.45 6.16 -2.64
N SER A 56 22.15 6.07 -3.79
CA SER A 56 22.43 4.84 -4.49
C SER A 56 23.78 4.93 -5.21
N LYS A 57 24.40 3.80 -5.54
CA LYS A 57 25.67 3.76 -6.27
C LYS A 57 25.57 4.38 -7.66
N THR A 58 24.47 4.11 -8.34
CA THR A 58 24.21 4.61 -9.69
C THR A 58 23.66 6.04 -9.71
N GLY A 59 23.20 6.58 -8.57
CA GLY A 59 22.45 7.84 -8.51
C GLY A 59 21.03 7.77 -9.07
N MET A 60 20.59 6.62 -9.56
CA MET A 60 19.29 6.42 -10.24
C MET A 60 18.46 5.25 -9.68
N LEU A 61 18.92 4.63 -8.58
CA LEU A 61 18.25 3.50 -7.92
C LEU A 61 18.08 3.77 -6.41
N GLY A 62 17.56 4.96 -6.08
CA GLY A 62 17.33 5.35 -4.70
C GLY A 62 16.46 4.35 -3.93
N PRO A 63 16.65 4.25 -2.59
CA PRO A 63 15.94 3.27 -1.75
C PRO A 63 14.43 3.31 -1.90
N PHE A 64 13.85 4.49 -2.09
CA PHE A 64 12.39 4.61 -2.27
C PHE A 64 11.91 3.94 -3.56
N PHE A 65 12.66 4.08 -4.66
CA PHE A 65 12.36 3.39 -5.92
C PHE A 65 12.54 1.88 -5.77
N GLN A 66 13.59 1.43 -5.10
CA GLN A 66 13.88 0.01 -4.84
C GLN A 66 12.73 -0.68 -4.10
N THR A 67 12.14 -0.01 -3.10
CA THR A 67 11.08 -0.61 -2.27
C THR A 67 9.70 -0.64 -2.94
N THR A 68 9.53 0.01 -4.11
CA THR A 68 8.23 0.07 -4.80
C THR A 68 8.26 -0.46 -6.24
N ASN A 69 9.45 -0.92 -6.73
CA ASN A 69 9.58 -1.33 -8.14
C ASN A 69 10.32 -2.66 -8.36
N ARG A 70 10.51 -3.49 -7.32
CA ARG A 70 11.02 -4.85 -7.48
C ARG A 70 10.12 -5.69 -8.39
N ASN A 71 10.63 -6.75 -8.98
CA ASN A 71 9.91 -7.65 -9.90
C ASN A 71 9.38 -6.97 -11.17
N LYS A 72 9.90 -5.77 -11.53
CA LYS A 72 9.50 -5.07 -12.75
C LYS A 72 10.61 -5.09 -13.80
N LYS A 73 10.21 -4.92 -15.06
CA LYS A 73 11.08 -4.54 -16.18
C LYS A 73 10.89 -3.06 -16.47
N SER A 74 11.94 -2.33 -16.87
CA SER A 74 11.87 -0.91 -17.24
C SER A 74 12.14 -0.70 -18.71
N ILE A 75 11.30 0.12 -19.36
CA ILE A 75 11.51 0.65 -20.72
C ILE A 75 11.36 2.15 -20.70
N VAL A 76 12.06 2.84 -21.60
CA VAL A 76 11.96 4.29 -21.77
C VAL A 76 11.21 4.61 -23.04
N LEU A 77 10.13 5.41 -22.92
CA LEU A 77 9.37 5.95 -24.05
C LEU A 77 8.98 7.41 -23.76
N ASP A 78 9.32 8.34 -24.68
CA ASP A 78 8.76 9.68 -24.68
C ASP A 78 7.44 9.70 -25.48
N LEU A 79 6.33 9.71 -24.77
CA LEU A 79 5.00 9.68 -25.39
C LEU A 79 4.59 10.98 -26.12
N LYS A 80 5.45 11.99 -26.14
CA LYS A 80 5.30 13.17 -27.01
C LYS A 80 5.73 12.85 -28.43
N GLU A 81 6.61 11.88 -28.63
CA GLU A 81 7.07 11.40 -29.93
C GLU A 81 6.05 10.40 -30.51
N ALA A 82 5.65 10.59 -31.75
CA ALA A 82 4.59 9.80 -32.40
C ALA A 82 4.98 8.34 -32.57
N ASP A 83 6.23 8.07 -32.95
CA ASP A 83 6.79 6.71 -33.08
C ASP A 83 6.84 5.95 -31.77
N GLN A 84 7.19 6.63 -30.68
CA GLN A 84 7.25 6.00 -29.36
C GLN A 84 5.86 5.75 -28.76
N LYS A 85 4.89 6.61 -29.07
CA LYS A 85 3.49 6.37 -28.74
C LYS A 85 2.91 5.18 -29.53
N GLU A 86 3.25 5.04 -30.81
CA GLU A 86 2.86 3.86 -31.60
C GLU A 86 3.45 2.59 -30.99
N ALA A 87 4.69 2.61 -30.55
CA ALA A 87 5.33 1.50 -29.83
C ALA A 87 4.58 1.13 -28.54
N LEU A 88 4.15 2.12 -27.74
CA LEU A 88 3.33 1.89 -26.56
C LEU A 88 1.99 1.21 -26.89
N LEU A 89 1.29 1.68 -27.92
CA LEU A 89 -0.01 1.11 -28.30
C LEU A 89 0.14 -0.34 -28.79
N LYS A 90 1.24 -0.64 -29.48
CA LYS A 90 1.56 -2.00 -29.90
C LYS A 90 1.87 -2.92 -28.70
N LEU A 91 2.59 -2.42 -27.67
CA LEU A 91 2.80 -3.13 -26.43
C LEU A 91 1.48 -3.38 -25.68
N ALA A 92 0.57 -2.41 -25.70
CA ALA A 92 -0.71 -2.51 -25.01
C ALA A 92 -1.63 -3.60 -25.60
N ASP A 93 -1.53 -3.91 -26.89
CA ASP A 93 -2.32 -4.98 -27.55
C ASP A 93 -1.97 -6.38 -27.00
N ASP A 94 -0.73 -6.55 -26.55
CA ASP A 94 -0.21 -7.80 -25.98
C ASP A 94 -0.21 -7.81 -24.43
N CYS A 95 -0.89 -6.84 -23.79
CA CYS A 95 -0.98 -6.72 -22.34
C CYS A 95 -2.41 -6.96 -21.84
N ASP A 96 -2.50 -7.51 -20.63
CA ASP A 96 -3.76 -7.76 -19.93
C ASP A 96 -4.26 -6.52 -19.21
N VAL A 97 -3.34 -5.74 -18.67
CA VAL A 97 -3.61 -4.56 -17.84
C VAL A 97 -2.78 -3.38 -18.32
N PHE A 98 -3.44 -2.25 -18.51
CA PHE A 98 -2.82 -0.95 -18.69
C PHE A 98 -3.11 -0.12 -17.44
N VAL A 99 -2.09 0.33 -16.73
CA VAL A 99 -2.27 1.05 -15.47
C VAL A 99 -1.51 2.37 -15.45
N HIS A 100 -2.14 3.43 -14.95
CA HIS A 100 -1.53 4.76 -14.82
C HIS A 100 -2.11 5.55 -13.64
N ASN A 101 -1.38 6.59 -13.21
CA ASN A 101 -1.85 7.57 -12.24
C ASN A 101 -1.81 9.02 -12.80
N MET A 102 -1.88 9.14 -14.11
CA MET A 102 -1.99 10.44 -14.79
C MET A 102 -3.41 11.00 -14.70
N ARG A 103 -3.53 12.34 -14.70
CA ARG A 103 -4.84 13.01 -14.80
C ARG A 103 -5.52 12.66 -16.13
N HIS A 104 -6.84 12.55 -16.14
CA HIS A 104 -7.61 12.16 -17.32
C HIS A 104 -7.33 13.03 -18.57
N ALA A 105 -7.27 14.36 -18.40
CA ALA A 105 -6.94 15.26 -19.48
C ALA A 105 -5.54 15.01 -20.10
N ALA A 106 -4.60 14.47 -19.32
CA ALA A 106 -3.27 14.13 -19.83
C ALA A 106 -3.33 12.87 -20.71
N THR A 107 -4.07 11.84 -20.30
CA THR A 107 -4.23 10.61 -21.09
C THR A 107 -4.99 10.87 -22.40
N GLU A 108 -6.00 11.72 -22.37
CA GLU A 108 -6.73 12.17 -23.58
C GLU A 108 -5.81 12.92 -24.55
N ARG A 109 -5.02 13.88 -24.05
CA ARG A 109 -4.06 14.64 -24.87
C ARG A 109 -2.98 13.74 -25.48
N LEU A 110 -2.49 12.76 -24.72
CA LEU A 110 -1.51 11.77 -25.19
C LEU A 110 -2.13 10.74 -26.13
N GLY A 111 -3.46 10.60 -26.14
CA GLY A 111 -4.16 9.63 -26.96
C GLY A 111 -4.04 8.19 -26.47
N ILE A 112 -3.92 8.02 -25.15
CA ILE A 112 -3.84 6.74 -24.45
C ILE A 112 -5.00 6.56 -23.45
N ASP A 113 -6.11 7.24 -23.69
CA ASP A 113 -7.34 7.09 -22.91
C ASP A 113 -8.02 5.72 -23.17
N TYR A 114 -8.93 5.33 -22.26
CA TYR A 114 -9.62 4.04 -22.36
C TYR A 114 -10.32 3.81 -23.67
N LYS A 115 -10.97 4.84 -24.25
CA LYS A 115 -11.72 4.70 -25.51
C LYS A 115 -10.81 4.30 -26.68
N LYS A 116 -9.59 4.83 -26.70
CA LYS A 116 -8.58 4.53 -27.73
C LYS A 116 -7.95 3.17 -27.49
N LEU A 117 -7.52 2.89 -26.25
CA LEU A 117 -6.91 1.60 -25.92
C LEU A 117 -7.87 0.43 -26.11
N LYS A 118 -9.14 0.58 -25.73
CA LYS A 118 -10.16 -0.47 -25.96
C LYS A 118 -10.38 -0.80 -27.43
N LYS A 119 -10.12 0.11 -28.36
CA LYS A 119 -10.22 -0.17 -29.81
C LYS A 119 -9.07 -1.06 -30.28
N ALA A 120 -7.86 -0.83 -29.78
CA ALA A 120 -6.68 -1.64 -30.09
C ALA A 120 -6.72 -2.97 -29.33
N ALA A 121 -7.01 -2.94 -28.04
CA ALA A 121 -7.03 -4.10 -27.13
C ALA A 121 -8.41 -4.24 -26.44
N PRO A 122 -9.42 -4.86 -27.08
CA PRO A 122 -10.80 -4.88 -26.57
C PRO A 122 -11.01 -5.56 -25.22
N LYS A 123 -10.07 -6.43 -24.82
CA LYS A 123 -10.12 -7.18 -23.54
C LYS A 123 -9.25 -6.56 -22.45
N ILE A 124 -8.63 -5.42 -22.72
CA ILE A 124 -7.71 -4.78 -21.76
C ILE A 124 -8.44 -4.31 -20.51
N ILE A 125 -7.82 -4.49 -19.38
CA ILE A 125 -8.22 -3.85 -18.14
C ILE A 125 -7.46 -2.52 -18.06
N TYR A 126 -8.18 -1.41 -18.14
CA TYR A 126 -7.63 -0.07 -18.06
C TYR A 126 -7.81 0.46 -16.65
N ALA A 127 -6.74 0.49 -15.87
CA ALA A 127 -6.77 0.87 -14.46
C ALA A 127 -6.13 2.25 -14.23
N SER A 128 -6.81 3.09 -13.49
CA SER A 128 -6.32 4.43 -13.15
C SER A 128 -6.52 4.76 -11.68
N ALA A 129 -5.60 5.54 -11.10
CA ALA A 129 -5.77 6.12 -9.79
C ALA A 129 -5.41 7.60 -9.85
N THR A 130 -6.30 8.46 -9.34
CA THR A 130 -6.10 9.93 -9.33
C THR A 130 -6.60 10.50 -8.00
N GLY A 131 -6.22 11.72 -7.67
CA GLY A 131 -6.61 12.35 -6.40
C GLY A 131 -8.12 12.38 -6.16
N TYR A 132 -8.89 12.65 -7.22
CA TYR A 132 -10.33 12.89 -7.12
C TYR A 132 -11.10 12.12 -8.19
N ARG A 133 -12.38 11.88 -7.91
CA ARG A 133 -13.31 11.23 -8.84
C ARG A 133 -13.47 12.04 -10.13
N ARG A 134 -13.50 11.34 -11.27
CA ARG A 134 -13.79 11.91 -12.59
C ARG A 134 -15.17 12.59 -12.56
N ASN A 135 -15.29 13.75 -13.23
CA ASN A 135 -16.49 14.58 -13.30
C ASN A 135 -16.96 15.13 -11.95
N SER A 136 -16.13 15.11 -10.91
CA SER A 136 -16.40 15.81 -9.65
C SER A 136 -15.95 17.27 -9.73
N PRO A 137 -16.40 18.14 -8.78
CA PRO A 137 -15.92 19.54 -8.73
C PRO A 137 -14.39 19.69 -8.54
N LYS A 138 -13.70 18.60 -8.14
CA LYS A 138 -12.25 18.56 -7.95
C LYS A 138 -11.51 17.78 -9.04
N ASP A 139 -12.20 17.30 -10.08
CA ASP A 139 -11.56 16.54 -11.16
C ASP A 139 -10.39 17.33 -11.77
N GLY A 140 -9.30 16.65 -12.01
CA GLY A 140 -8.08 17.23 -12.57
C GLY A 140 -7.25 18.11 -11.62
N ARG A 141 -7.69 18.37 -10.39
CA ARG A 141 -6.85 19.07 -9.40
C ARG A 141 -5.65 18.20 -9.01
N PRO A 142 -4.46 18.82 -8.77
CA PRO A 142 -3.32 18.09 -8.24
C PRO A 142 -3.62 17.61 -6.82
N ALA A 143 -3.24 16.37 -6.51
CA ALA A 143 -3.28 15.82 -5.17
C ALA A 143 -2.11 14.86 -4.98
N TYR A 144 -1.53 14.90 -3.80
CA TYR A 144 -0.55 13.96 -3.28
C TYR A 144 -1.01 13.49 -1.90
N ASP A 145 -0.32 12.56 -1.34
CA ASP A 145 -0.65 11.89 -0.09
C ASP A 145 -1.10 12.83 1.04
N ASP A 146 -0.29 13.84 1.38
CA ASP A 146 -0.58 14.78 2.48
C ASP A 146 -1.89 15.56 2.27
N VAL A 147 -2.16 15.96 1.01
CA VAL A 147 -3.42 16.64 0.66
C VAL A 147 -4.62 15.74 0.92
N ILE A 148 -4.48 14.46 0.55
CA ILE A 148 -5.55 13.47 0.75
C ILE A 148 -5.69 13.09 2.23
N GLN A 149 -4.60 12.99 2.99
CA GLN A 149 -4.67 12.82 4.45
C GLN A 149 -5.50 13.95 5.09
N GLY A 150 -5.23 15.20 4.71
CA GLY A 150 -5.98 16.36 5.21
C GLY A 150 -7.46 16.33 4.81
N GLU A 151 -7.74 16.16 3.51
CA GLU A 151 -9.10 16.22 2.98
C GLU A 151 -9.97 15.01 3.37
N SER A 152 -9.38 13.88 3.72
CA SER A 152 -10.10 12.69 4.16
C SER A 152 -10.47 12.67 5.65
N GLY A 153 -10.13 13.71 6.40
CA GLY A 153 -10.37 13.80 7.84
C GLY A 153 -9.37 13.02 8.70
N LEU A 154 -8.34 12.39 8.13
CA LEU A 154 -7.36 11.63 8.90
C LEU A 154 -6.55 12.53 9.85
N VAL A 155 -6.18 13.72 9.38
CA VAL A 155 -5.45 14.72 10.21
C VAL A 155 -6.31 15.20 11.37
N ASP A 156 -7.61 15.43 11.15
CA ASP A 156 -8.56 15.80 12.20
C ASP A 156 -8.72 14.69 13.25
N LEU A 157 -8.78 13.42 12.83
CA LEU A 157 -8.80 12.28 13.76
C LEU A 157 -7.57 12.25 14.67
N ILE A 158 -6.40 12.60 14.15
CA ILE A 158 -5.16 12.67 14.94
C ILE A 158 -5.24 13.85 15.92
N ASP A 159 -5.68 15.01 15.46
CA ASP A 159 -5.84 16.20 16.30
C ASP A 159 -6.79 15.95 17.47
N GLN A 160 -7.93 15.30 17.21
CA GLN A 160 -8.90 14.93 18.25
C GLN A 160 -8.31 13.99 19.33
N THR A 161 -7.26 13.20 19.01
CA THR A 161 -6.65 12.28 19.98
C THR A 161 -5.57 12.92 20.85
N ASN A 162 -4.79 13.85 20.31
CA ASN A 162 -3.59 14.39 20.99
C ASN A 162 -3.53 15.93 21.03
N GLY A 163 -4.49 16.62 20.43
CA GLY A 163 -4.55 18.11 20.39
C GLY A 163 -3.52 18.74 19.46
N GLU A 164 -2.99 17.97 18.48
CA GLU A 164 -2.03 18.47 17.51
C GLU A 164 -2.25 17.83 16.14
N ALA A 165 -2.65 18.66 15.17
CA ALA A 165 -2.84 18.25 13.79
C ALA A 165 -1.50 17.80 13.17
N ARG A 166 -1.39 16.52 12.78
CA ARG A 166 -0.19 15.94 12.16
C ARG A 166 -0.58 14.99 11.04
N PHE A 167 0.32 14.83 10.08
CA PHE A 167 0.26 13.73 9.13
C PHE A 167 0.75 12.42 9.77
N VAL A 168 0.20 11.30 9.32
CA VAL A 168 0.82 10.00 9.56
C VAL A 168 2.21 10.02 8.93
N PRO A 169 3.29 9.61 9.64
CA PRO A 169 4.67 9.74 9.15
C PRO A 169 5.01 8.72 8.05
N MET A 170 4.13 8.55 7.09
CA MET A 170 4.30 7.72 5.89
C MET A 170 3.24 8.12 4.85
N PRO A 171 3.46 7.87 3.55
CA PRO A 171 2.45 8.09 2.51
C PRO A 171 1.33 7.03 2.61
N ILE A 172 0.49 7.13 3.63
CA ILE A 172 -0.55 6.14 3.95
C ILE A 172 -1.67 6.12 2.91
N SER A 173 -2.05 7.31 2.39
CA SER A 173 -3.08 7.43 1.37
C SER A 173 -2.64 6.76 0.07
N ASP A 174 -1.41 7.01 -0.37
CA ASP A 174 -0.83 6.36 -1.53
C ASP A 174 -0.77 4.84 -1.36
N LYS A 175 -0.27 4.36 -0.22
CA LYS A 175 -0.14 2.92 0.05
C LYS A 175 -1.50 2.23 0.07
N PHE A 176 -2.47 2.77 0.79
CA PHE A 176 -3.80 2.18 0.87
C PHE A 176 -4.53 2.20 -0.47
N CYS A 177 -4.45 3.31 -1.21
CA CYS A 177 -5.00 3.40 -2.57
C CYS A 177 -4.27 2.46 -3.54
N GLY A 178 -2.96 2.26 -3.38
CA GLY A 178 -2.19 1.28 -4.15
C GLY A 178 -2.66 -0.16 -3.92
N HIS A 179 -2.88 -0.56 -2.68
CA HIS A 179 -3.48 -1.85 -2.33
C HIS A 179 -4.89 -2.01 -2.90
N THR A 180 -5.71 -0.96 -2.81
CA THR A 180 -7.06 -0.92 -3.39
C THR A 180 -7.02 -1.11 -4.91
N LEU A 181 -6.08 -0.43 -5.59
CA LEU A 181 -5.90 -0.54 -7.04
C LEU A 181 -5.46 -1.96 -7.44
N ALA A 182 -4.50 -2.56 -6.75
CA ALA A 182 -4.09 -3.95 -7.00
C ALA A 182 -5.24 -4.93 -6.82
N SER A 183 -6.02 -4.79 -5.75
CA SER A 183 -7.23 -5.60 -5.49
C SER A 183 -8.27 -5.43 -6.61
N ALA A 184 -8.56 -4.19 -7.02
CA ALA A 184 -9.51 -3.91 -8.10
C ALA A 184 -9.07 -4.51 -9.44
N ILE A 185 -7.77 -4.47 -9.75
CA ILE A 185 -7.19 -5.12 -10.94
C ILE A 185 -7.39 -6.64 -10.86
N GLY A 186 -7.11 -7.27 -9.72
CA GLY A 186 -7.34 -8.70 -9.52
C GLY A 186 -8.81 -9.11 -9.73
N MET A 187 -9.76 -8.33 -9.19
CA MET A 187 -11.19 -8.57 -9.41
C MET A 187 -11.60 -8.36 -10.87
N ALA A 188 -11.01 -7.40 -11.57
CA ALA A 188 -11.30 -7.19 -12.99
C ALA A 188 -10.70 -8.28 -13.89
N LEU A 189 -9.54 -8.84 -13.54
CA LEU A 189 -8.97 -10.01 -14.19
C LEU A 189 -9.90 -11.22 -14.03
N PHE A 190 -10.39 -11.47 -12.82
CA PHE A 190 -11.36 -12.51 -12.56
C PHE A 190 -12.69 -12.30 -13.34
N TYR A 191 -13.22 -11.07 -13.38
CA TYR A 191 -14.39 -10.73 -14.18
C TYR A 191 -14.13 -11.01 -15.67
N ARG A 192 -12.97 -10.62 -16.18
CA ARG A 192 -12.59 -10.88 -17.57
C ARG A 192 -12.51 -12.37 -17.87
N GLU A 193 -11.95 -13.17 -16.96
CA GLU A 193 -11.90 -14.63 -17.09
C GLU A 193 -13.30 -15.23 -17.24
N LYS A 194 -14.26 -14.76 -16.46
CA LYS A 194 -15.66 -15.24 -16.51
C LYS A 194 -16.47 -14.75 -17.71
N THR A 195 -16.17 -13.57 -18.24
CA THR A 195 -17.03 -12.89 -19.24
C THR A 195 -16.38 -12.67 -20.59
N GLY A 196 -15.05 -12.80 -20.67
CA GLY A 196 -14.26 -12.44 -21.84
C GLY A 196 -14.13 -10.92 -22.08
N LYS A 197 -14.58 -10.07 -21.14
CA LYS A 197 -14.65 -8.61 -21.32
C LYS A 197 -13.69 -7.87 -20.41
N GLY A 198 -12.87 -6.99 -20.99
CA GLY A 198 -12.12 -5.98 -20.25
C GLY A 198 -13.00 -4.83 -19.78
N GLN A 199 -12.47 -3.98 -18.89
CA GLN A 199 -13.20 -2.84 -18.34
C GLN A 199 -12.25 -1.71 -17.91
N GLU A 200 -12.82 -0.51 -17.72
CA GLU A 200 -12.15 0.61 -17.06
C GLU A 200 -12.36 0.54 -15.56
N ILE A 201 -11.28 0.80 -14.81
CA ILE A 201 -11.26 0.92 -13.34
C ILE A 201 -10.71 2.28 -12.99
N HIS A 202 -11.33 2.95 -12.04
CA HIS A 202 -10.84 4.19 -11.48
C HIS A 202 -10.88 4.15 -9.96
N VAL A 203 -9.74 4.38 -9.32
CA VAL A 203 -9.57 4.48 -7.86
C VAL A 203 -9.29 5.95 -7.50
N PRO A 204 -10.29 6.73 -7.09
CA PRO A 204 -10.10 8.09 -6.62
C PRO A 204 -9.59 8.06 -5.18
N MET A 205 -8.45 8.72 -4.92
CA MET A 205 -7.78 8.66 -3.62
C MET A 205 -8.65 9.19 -2.48
N LEU A 206 -9.31 10.34 -2.69
CA LEU A 206 -10.11 10.96 -1.64
C LEU A 206 -11.24 10.04 -1.16
N GLU A 207 -12.05 9.54 -2.09
CA GLU A 207 -13.17 8.66 -1.73
C GLU A 207 -12.69 7.31 -1.16
N THR A 208 -11.54 6.82 -1.62
CA THR A 208 -10.93 5.61 -1.08
C THR A 208 -10.52 5.81 0.38
N MET A 209 -9.87 6.92 0.70
CA MET A 209 -9.47 7.24 2.07
C MET A 209 -10.66 7.61 2.97
N LEU A 210 -11.69 8.29 2.42
CA LEU A 210 -12.92 8.52 3.16
C LEU A 210 -13.62 7.21 3.51
N ALA A 211 -13.73 6.27 2.57
CA ALA A 211 -14.29 4.94 2.84
C ALA A 211 -13.50 4.19 3.91
N PHE A 212 -12.16 4.27 3.86
CA PHE A 212 -11.28 3.67 4.87
C PHE A 212 -11.51 4.25 6.26
N ASN A 213 -11.45 5.57 6.41
CA ASN A 213 -11.63 6.25 7.68
C ASN A 213 -13.05 6.04 8.25
N LEU A 214 -14.08 6.19 7.40
CA LEU A 214 -15.48 6.11 7.79
C LEU A 214 -15.95 4.68 8.07
N THR A 215 -15.23 3.64 7.69
CA THR A 215 -15.52 2.26 8.12
C THR A 215 -15.63 2.16 9.64
N THR A 216 -14.85 2.95 10.38
CA THR A 216 -14.89 3.02 11.84
C THR A 216 -15.58 4.30 12.31
N HIS A 217 -15.25 5.43 11.70
CA HIS A 217 -15.61 6.75 12.20
C HIS A 217 -16.91 7.32 11.63
N LEU A 218 -17.63 6.60 10.76
CA LEU A 218 -19.01 6.97 10.41
C LEU A 218 -19.93 6.93 11.65
N TRP A 219 -19.71 5.98 12.54
CA TRP A 219 -20.28 5.86 13.89
C TRP A 219 -21.78 6.20 13.95
N GLU A 220 -22.16 7.23 14.74
CA GLU A 220 -23.56 7.69 14.84
C GLU A 220 -24.07 8.33 13.54
N GLY A 221 -23.18 8.77 12.66
CA GLY A 221 -23.53 9.23 11.31
C GLY A 221 -24.28 8.22 10.47
N THR A 222 -24.23 6.93 10.83
CA THR A 222 -25.08 5.87 10.23
C THR A 222 -26.59 6.14 10.41
N LYS A 223 -26.95 6.95 11.40
CA LYS A 223 -28.35 7.35 11.71
C LYS A 223 -28.76 8.64 11.01
N GLY A 224 -27.85 9.31 10.29
CA GLY A 224 -28.12 10.51 9.51
C GLY A 224 -27.09 11.63 9.72
N PRO A 225 -27.07 12.63 8.82
CA PRO A 225 -26.00 13.65 8.77
C PRO A 225 -25.99 14.64 9.94
N ALA A 226 -27.01 14.66 10.78
CA ALA A 226 -27.05 15.48 11.98
C ALA A 226 -26.38 14.85 13.21
N ASN A 227 -25.89 13.60 13.07
CA ASN A 227 -25.25 12.87 14.16
C ASN A 227 -23.74 12.97 14.07
N GLU A 228 -23.08 12.82 15.23
CA GLU A 228 -21.64 12.94 15.34
C GLU A 228 -20.91 11.79 14.64
N LEU A 229 -19.80 12.12 13.99
CA LEU A 229 -18.82 11.19 13.49
C LEU A 229 -17.73 10.97 14.55
N GLY A 230 -17.01 9.88 14.43
CA GLY A 230 -15.90 9.58 15.34
C GLY A 230 -16.24 8.49 16.35
N TYR A 231 -15.44 7.42 16.36
CA TYR A 231 -15.56 6.31 17.30
C TYR A 231 -14.89 6.67 18.64
N PRO A 232 -15.63 6.85 19.76
CA PRO A 232 -15.07 7.40 21.01
C PRO A 232 -13.88 6.61 21.55
N ARG A 233 -13.91 5.29 21.47
CA ARG A 233 -12.80 4.46 21.92
C ARG A 233 -11.51 4.70 21.14
N ALA A 234 -11.62 4.92 19.81
CA ALA A 234 -10.46 5.18 18.96
C ALA A 234 -9.90 6.59 19.20
N LEU A 235 -10.77 7.55 19.54
CA LEU A 235 -10.43 8.94 19.78
C LEU A 235 -10.03 9.24 21.24
N SER A 236 -10.07 8.24 22.14
CA SER A 236 -9.64 8.42 23.53
C SER A 236 -8.17 8.83 23.61
N PRO A 237 -7.81 9.90 24.33
CA PRO A 237 -6.43 10.34 24.52
C PRO A 237 -5.58 9.31 25.28
N TYR A 238 -6.22 8.38 25.97
CA TYR A 238 -5.56 7.28 26.68
C TYR A 238 -5.42 5.99 25.85
N ARG A 239 -5.86 6.00 24.59
CA ARG A 239 -5.61 4.88 23.67
C ARG A 239 -4.21 4.98 23.08
N ILE A 240 -3.23 4.76 23.91
CA ILE A 240 -1.80 4.83 23.62
C ILE A 240 -1.11 3.55 24.11
N PRO A 241 0.10 3.23 23.65
CA PRO A 241 0.95 2.25 24.34
C PRO A 241 1.16 2.68 25.80
N TYR A 242 0.99 1.76 26.74
CA TYR A 242 1.08 2.07 28.16
C TYR A 242 2.54 2.11 28.59
N LYS A 243 2.94 3.14 29.32
CA LYS A 243 4.27 3.24 29.93
C LYS A 243 4.42 2.23 31.06
N THR A 244 5.59 1.64 31.17
CA THR A 244 6.09 0.85 32.28
C THR A 244 7.26 1.58 32.94
N LYS A 245 7.88 1.02 33.97
CA LYS A 245 9.06 1.64 34.62
C LYS A 245 10.24 1.84 33.67
N ASP A 246 10.41 0.98 32.68
CA ASP A 246 11.60 0.86 31.84
C ASP A 246 11.29 0.78 30.33
N GLY A 247 10.01 0.93 29.92
CA GLY A 247 9.62 0.85 28.52
C GLY A 247 8.14 1.13 28.27
N MET A 248 7.56 0.38 27.34
CA MET A 248 6.16 0.49 26.97
C MET A 248 5.60 -0.89 26.58
N VAL A 249 4.30 -1.10 26.85
CA VAL A 249 3.56 -2.29 26.46
C VAL A 249 2.28 -1.92 25.71
N CYS A 250 1.96 -2.65 24.65
CA CYS A 250 0.64 -2.66 24.03
C CYS A 250 -0.21 -3.76 24.65
N VAL A 251 -1.43 -3.46 25.06
CA VAL A 251 -2.41 -4.45 25.52
C VAL A 251 -3.80 -4.05 25.07
N LEU A 252 -4.61 -5.05 24.74
CA LEU A 252 -5.99 -4.85 24.34
C LEU A 252 -6.90 -5.90 24.98
N ALA A 253 -7.94 -5.44 25.68
CA ALA A 253 -9.08 -6.26 26.07
C ALA A 253 -10.32 -5.85 25.26
N HIS A 254 -11.07 -6.83 24.76
CA HIS A 254 -12.26 -6.60 23.94
C HIS A 254 -13.52 -7.16 24.58
N THR A 255 -13.51 -8.42 25.00
CA THR A 255 -14.65 -9.08 25.65
C THR A 255 -14.74 -8.74 27.13
N ASP A 256 -15.91 -8.94 27.76
CA ASP A 256 -16.10 -8.74 29.19
C ASP A 256 -15.13 -9.61 30.00
N GLU A 257 -14.95 -10.88 29.60
CA GLU A 257 -14.02 -11.79 30.23
C GLU A 257 -12.56 -11.32 30.14
N GLN A 258 -12.13 -10.82 28.97
CA GLN A 258 -10.79 -10.24 28.81
C GLN A 258 -10.60 -9.03 29.71
N TRP A 259 -11.62 -8.16 29.83
CA TRP A 259 -11.56 -7.02 30.76
C TRP A 259 -11.44 -7.47 32.21
N HIS A 260 -12.21 -8.49 32.64
CA HIS A 260 -12.10 -9.01 33.98
C HIS A 260 -10.72 -9.61 34.26
N ARG A 261 -10.14 -10.33 33.30
CA ARG A 261 -8.77 -10.89 33.42
C ARG A 261 -7.73 -9.78 33.51
N LEU A 262 -7.85 -8.75 32.63
CA LEU A 262 -6.94 -7.61 32.64
C LEU A 262 -6.97 -6.86 33.96
N LEU A 263 -8.16 -6.55 34.47
CA LEU A 263 -8.32 -5.83 35.75
C LEU A 263 -7.75 -6.61 36.91
N ARG A 264 -7.89 -7.96 36.94
CA ARG A 264 -7.22 -8.79 37.93
C ARG A 264 -5.69 -8.78 37.77
N ALA A 265 -5.19 -8.90 36.55
CA ALA A 265 -3.76 -8.94 36.28
C ALA A 265 -3.03 -7.66 36.71
N ILE A 266 -3.67 -6.50 36.54
CA ILE A 266 -3.11 -5.21 36.96
C ILE A 266 -3.40 -4.86 38.46
N GLY A 267 -4.09 -5.74 39.21
CA GLY A 267 -4.37 -5.51 40.62
C GLY A 267 -5.58 -4.62 40.92
N ARG A 268 -6.53 -4.48 39.98
CA ARG A 268 -7.75 -3.66 40.11
C ARG A 268 -9.04 -4.51 39.99
N PRO A 269 -9.19 -5.60 40.77
CA PRO A 269 -10.42 -6.40 40.73
C PRO A 269 -11.67 -5.60 41.19
N ASP A 270 -11.49 -4.52 41.96
CA ASP A 270 -12.53 -3.59 42.39
C ASP A 270 -13.31 -2.99 41.21
N LEU A 271 -12.65 -2.76 40.06
CA LEU A 271 -13.29 -2.19 38.88
C LEU A 271 -14.20 -3.15 38.12
N ILE A 272 -14.18 -4.45 38.46
CA ILE A 272 -15.03 -5.45 37.81
C ILE A 272 -16.51 -5.22 38.19
N GLU A 273 -16.78 -4.84 39.44
CA GLU A 273 -18.12 -4.59 39.96
C GLU A 273 -18.54 -3.10 39.78
N ASP A 274 -17.68 -2.25 39.26
CA ASP A 274 -18.01 -0.84 39.01
C ASP A 274 -19.01 -0.73 37.85
N THR A 275 -20.19 -0.20 38.13
CA THR A 275 -21.29 -0.09 37.18
C THR A 275 -20.95 0.67 35.89
N ARG A 276 -19.91 1.51 35.93
CA ARG A 276 -19.38 2.22 34.75
C ARG A 276 -18.68 1.28 33.77
N PHE A 277 -18.26 0.06 34.19
CA PHE A 277 -17.41 -0.83 33.40
C PHE A 277 -17.95 -2.26 33.25
N THR A 278 -19.07 -2.60 33.89
CA THR A 278 -19.62 -3.97 33.92
C THR A 278 -20.08 -4.48 32.56
N ARG A 279 -20.62 -3.61 31.71
CA ARG A 279 -21.12 -3.99 30.38
C ARG A 279 -20.42 -3.20 29.28
N LEU A 280 -20.45 -3.74 28.06
CA LEU A 280 -19.81 -3.14 26.89
C LEU A 280 -20.27 -1.68 26.63
N ALA A 281 -21.57 -1.41 26.76
CA ALA A 281 -22.13 -0.09 26.49
C ALA A 281 -21.64 0.97 27.49
N GLU A 282 -21.67 0.66 28.79
CA GLU A 282 -21.18 1.52 29.86
C GLU A 282 -19.67 1.72 29.77
N ARG A 283 -18.93 0.64 29.46
CA ARG A 283 -17.49 0.72 29.22
C ARG A 283 -17.14 1.63 28.05
N ALA A 284 -17.89 1.55 26.94
CA ALA A 284 -17.67 2.39 25.79
C ALA A 284 -17.82 3.88 26.12
N GLN A 285 -18.78 4.25 26.96
CA GLN A 285 -19.00 5.61 27.42
C GLN A 285 -17.92 6.10 28.41
N ASN A 286 -17.35 5.19 29.19
CA ASN A 286 -16.38 5.51 30.24
C ASN A 286 -14.96 5.04 29.90
N ILE A 287 -14.69 4.76 28.62
CA ILE A 287 -13.45 4.09 28.19
C ILE A 287 -12.19 4.90 28.53
N ALA A 288 -12.25 6.22 28.43
CA ALA A 288 -11.11 7.08 28.76
C ALA A 288 -10.71 6.94 30.23
N THR A 289 -11.71 6.92 31.14
CA THR A 289 -11.46 6.70 32.58
C THR A 289 -10.85 5.32 32.83
N LEU A 290 -11.40 4.28 32.20
CA LEU A 290 -10.86 2.93 32.36
C LEU A 290 -9.43 2.79 31.85
N GLN A 291 -9.13 3.40 30.69
CA GLN A 291 -7.77 3.44 30.13
C GLN A 291 -6.79 4.26 30.98
N SER A 292 -7.23 5.34 31.66
CA SER A 292 -6.37 6.07 32.58
C SER A 292 -5.96 5.21 33.77
N TYR A 293 -6.87 4.40 34.34
CA TYR A 293 -6.52 3.44 35.39
C TYR A 293 -5.51 2.39 34.91
N LEU A 294 -5.67 1.87 33.69
CA LEU A 294 -4.68 0.98 33.07
C LEU A 294 -3.30 1.64 32.97
N ALA A 295 -3.24 2.88 32.53
CA ALA A 295 -2.00 3.62 32.42
C ALA A 295 -1.30 3.80 33.78
N GLU A 296 -2.07 4.11 34.83
CA GLU A 296 -1.56 4.28 36.19
C GLU A 296 -1.01 2.96 36.76
N GLU A 297 -1.75 1.85 36.56
CA GLU A 297 -1.34 0.56 37.14
C GLU A 297 -0.16 -0.06 36.36
N LEU A 298 -0.18 -0.03 35.03
CA LEU A 298 0.92 -0.56 34.22
C LEU A 298 2.24 0.18 34.43
N ALA A 299 2.20 1.48 34.75
CA ALA A 299 3.39 2.25 35.07
C ALA A 299 4.11 1.77 36.37
N LYS A 300 3.48 0.96 37.19
CA LYS A 300 4.05 0.39 38.42
C LYS A 300 4.89 -0.88 38.19
N PHE A 301 4.82 -1.48 37.02
CA PHE A 301 5.55 -2.69 36.65
C PHE A 301 6.74 -2.38 35.75
N THR A 302 7.74 -3.25 35.73
CA THR A 302 8.71 -3.30 34.62
C THR A 302 8.03 -3.86 33.39
N THR A 303 8.62 -3.68 32.23
CA THR A 303 8.08 -4.23 30.96
C THR A 303 7.98 -5.76 31.03
N GLU A 304 8.97 -6.43 31.60
CA GLU A 304 8.99 -7.87 31.79
C GLU A 304 7.86 -8.35 32.74
N GLU A 305 7.71 -7.68 33.91
CA GLU A 305 6.61 -7.99 34.85
C GLU A 305 5.24 -7.79 34.20
N ALA A 306 5.07 -6.74 33.36
CA ALA A 306 3.83 -6.49 32.65
C ALA A 306 3.53 -7.61 31.64
N PHE A 307 4.51 -8.01 30.82
CA PHE A 307 4.34 -9.11 29.87
C PHE A 307 3.98 -10.41 30.57
N GLN A 308 4.70 -10.80 31.61
CA GLN A 308 4.41 -12.01 32.36
C GLN A 308 2.95 -12.03 32.87
N LYS A 309 2.49 -10.94 33.50
CA LYS A 309 1.11 -10.85 34.03
C LYS A 309 0.04 -10.90 32.91
N LEU A 310 0.32 -10.26 31.77
CA LEU A 310 -0.62 -10.22 30.64
C LEU A 310 -0.69 -11.57 29.90
N ASP A 311 0.44 -12.26 29.78
CA ASP A 311 0.52 -13.61 29.20
C ASP A 311 -0.16 -14.65 30.11
N GLU A 312 0.09 -14.63 31.43
CA GLU A 312 -0.60 -15.48 32.41
C GLU A 312 -2.13 -15.27 32.40
N ALA A 313 -2.57 -14.02 32.09
CA ALA A 313 -3.97 -13.68 31.92
C ALA A 313 -4.52 -13.99 30.52
N ASP A 314 -3.73 -14.57 29.61
CA ASP A 314 -4.11 -14.87 28.22
C ASP A 314 -4.73 -13.64 27.51
N LEU A 315 -4.01 -12.53 27.51
CA LEU A 315 -4.44 -11.27 26.92
C LEU A 315 -3.58 -10.92 25.71
N PRO A 316 -4.17 -10.40 24.62
CA PRO A 316 -3.40 -9.82 23.52
C PRO A 316 -2.49 -8.69 24.01
N ASN A 317 -1.18 -8.91 23.96
CA ASN A 317 -0.19 -7.93 24.35
C ASN A 317 1.06 -8.00 23.44
N GLY A 318 1.92 -6.99 23.51
CA GLY A 318 3.16 -6.97 22.72
C GLY A 318 4.00 -5.72 22.97
N PRO A 319 5.29 -5.77 22.60
CA PRO A 319 6.20 -4.64 22.74
C PRO A 319 5.90 -3.53 21.72
N VAL A 320 6.40 -2.32 22.01
CA VAL A 320 6.53 -1.26 21.02
C VAL A 320 7.89 -1.39 20.35
N ALA A 321 7.91 -2.02 19.18
CA ALA A 321 9.14 -2.24 18.42
C ALA A 321 9.72 -0.92 17.90
N LYS A 322 11.05 -0.80 17.90
CA LYS A 322 11.75 0.34 17.28
C LYS A 322 12.13 0.00 15.85
N MET A 323 11.93 0.95 14.92
CA MET A 323 12.18 0.76 13.50
C MET A 323 13.60 0.26 13.18
N ASN A 324 14.61 0.76 13.87
CA ASN A 324 16.01 0.36 13.65
C ASN A 324 16.37 -1.04 14.21
N GLU A 325 15.48 -1.65 14.98
CA GLU A 325 15.66 -2.99 15.56
C GLU A 325 14.96 -4.08 14.75
N LEU A 326 14.04 -3.71 13.82
CA LEU A 326 13.23 -4.68 13.08
C LEU A 326 14.06 -5.65 12.22
N MET A 327 15.15 -5.17 11.61
CA MET A 327 15.97 -6.05 10.76
C MET A 327 16.72 -7.14 11.53
N VAL A 328 16.87 -6.99 12.84
CA VAL A 328 17.52 -7.97 13.72
C VAL A 328 16.53 -8.66 14.67
N ASP A 329 15.25 -8.39 14.53
CA ASP A 329 14.19 -9.00 15.33
C ASP A 329 14.17 -10.52 15.12
N PRO A 330 14.21 -11.34 16.21
CA PRO A 330 14.29 -12.80 16.09
C PRO A 330 13.11 -13.45 15.36
N TYR A 331 11.89 -12.92 15.52
CA TYR A 331 10.71 -13.41 14.82
C TYR A 331 10.81 -13.13 13.31
N LEU A 332 11.18 -11.88 12.94
CA LEU A 332 11.33 -11.49 11.54
C LEU A 332 12.50 -12.20 10.85
N GLN A 333 13.57 -12.50 11.57
CA GLN A 333 14.67 -13.33 11.09
C GLN A 333 14.21 -14.78 10.85
N LYS A 334 13.51 -15.37 11.82
CA LYS A 334 13.01 -16.76 11.73
C LYS A 334 12.00 -16.95 10.60
N THR A 335 11.17 -15.93 10.33
CA THR A 335 10.17 -15.95 9.24
C THR A 335 10.76 -15.56 7.89
N ASN A 336 12.07 -15.23 7.81
CA ASN A 336 12.74 -14.75 6.60
C ASN A 336 11.99 -13.56 5.96
N PHE A 337 11.46 -12.66 6.81
CA PHE A 337 10.68 -11.51 6.34
C PHE A 337 11.55 -10.52 5.55
N PHE A 338 12.79 -10.31 5.98
CA PHE A 338 13.77 -9.53 5.22
C PHE A 338 14.55 -10.46 4.30
N GLN A 339 14.48 -10.18 3.00
CA GLN A 339 15.15 -10.93 1.96
C GLN A 339 16.32 -10.14 1.38
N LYS A 340 17.39 -10.86 1.06
CA LYS A 340 18.60 -10.34 0.42
C LYS A 340 18.57 -10.70 -1.05
N ILE A 341 18.74 -9.70 -1.93
CA ILE A 341 18.81 -9.88 -3.38
C ILE A 341 20.18 -9.40 -3.85
N GLU A 342 20.85 -10.22 -4.65
CA GLU A 342 22.02 -9.76 -5.39
C GLU A 342 21.59 -8.92 -6.58
N ASP A 343 22.16 -7.72 -6.71
CA ASP A 343 21.85 -6.77 -7.77
C ASP A 343 23.12 -6.30 -8.46
N LYS A 344 23.11 -6.28 -9.79
CA LYS A 344 24.27 -5.92 -10.59
C LYS A 344 24.65 -4.44 -10.52
N HIS A 345 23.77 -3.57 -10.04
CA HIS A 345 23.98 -2.14 -9.96
C HIS A 345 24.27 -1.65 -8.55
N GLU A 346 23.64 -2.27 -7.55
CA GLU A 346 23.72 -1.85 -6.13
C GLU A 346 24.39 -2.92 -5.25
N ASP A 347 24.89 -4.01 -5.81
CA ASP A 347 25.47 -5.21 -5.21
C ASP A 347 24.44 -6.01 -4.41
N ILE A 348 23.96 -5.49 -3.30
CA ILE A 348 23.05 -6.17 -2.39
C ILE A 348 21.90 -5.23 -2.02
N ILE A 349 20.69 -5.68 -2.25
CA ILE A 349 19.45 -5.02 -1.84
C ILE A 349 18.77 -5.86 -0.76
N TYR A 350 18.36 -5.23 0.33
CA TYR A 350 17.47 -5.82 1.30
C TYR A 350 16.04 -5.33 1.04
N THR A 351 15.09 -6.25 1.03
CA THR A 351 13.67 -5.97 0.83
C THR A 351 12.81 -6.84 1.73
N THR A 352 11.52 -6.55 1.83
CA THR A 352 10.58 -7.39 2.59
C THR A 352 10.03 -8.52 1.72
N ALA A 353 9.76 -9.68 2.31
CA ALA A 353 8.97 -10.72 1.65
C ALA A 353 7.55 -10.20 1.32
N PRO A 354 6.89 -10.75 0.29
CA PRO A 354 5.46 -10.56 0.12
C PRO A 354 4.71 -11.07 1.37
N PRO A 355 3.73 -10.33 1.91
CA PRO A 355 3.12 -10.67 3.20
C PRO A 355 1.98 -11.69 3.12
N VAL A 356 1.77 -12.32 1.97
CA VAL A 356 0.67 -13.27 1.74
C VAL A 356 1.23 -14.60 1.26
N ASP A 357 0.85 -15.68 1.92
CA ASP A 357 1.20 -17.04 1.56
C ASP A 357 0.08 -17.70 0.74
N PHE A 358 0.43 -18.20 -0.44
CA PHE A 358 -0.45 -19.03 -1.27
C PHE A 358 0.13 -20.44 -1.31
N SER A 359 -0.69 -21.46 -0.96
CA SER A 359 -0.25 -22.85 -0.86
C SER A 359 0.27 -23.43 -2.18
N ASP A 360 -0.37 -23.08 -3.28
CA ASP A 360 -0.10 -23.68 -4.60
C ASP A 360 0.56 -22.71 -5.59
N SER A 361 0.57 -21.43 -5.27
CA SER A 361 1.11 -20.37 -6.14
C SER A 361 1.81 -19.28 -5.30
N PRO A 362 2.95 -19.60 -4.66
CA PRO A 362 3.60 -18.70 -3.71
C PRO A 362 4.06 -17.40 -4.37
N ALA A 363 3.75 -16.28 -3.72
CA ALA A 363 4.29 -14.99 -4.09
C ALA A 363 5.81 -14.94 -3.82
N SER A 364 6.56 -14.22 -4.64
CA SER A 364 8.03 -14.21 -4.51
C SER A 364 8.68 -12.91 -4.96
N VAL A 365 9.81 -12.61 -4.34
CA VAL A 365 10.73 -11.59 -4.82
C VAL A 365 11.73 -12.27 -5.75
N ARG A 366 11.74 -11.89 -7.03
CA ARG A 366 12.55 -12.52 -8.09
C ARG A 366 13.69 -11.63 -8.57
N SER A 367 13.53 -10.31 -8.48
CA SER A 367 14.53 -9.33 -8.90
C SER A 367 14.43 -8.05 -8.08
N ALA A 368 15.52 -7.32 -7.98
CA ALA A 368 15.55 -5.94 -7.54
C ALA A 368 14.82 -5.03 -8.55
N ALA A 369 14.65 -3.74 -8.20
CA ALA A 369 14.10 -2.77 -9.13
C ALA A 369 15.06 -2.53 -10.31
N PRO A 370 14.55 -2.40 -11.55
CA PRO A 370 15.41 -2.30 -12.74
C PRO A 370 16.07 -0.92 -12.87
N ALA A 371 17.22 -0.86 -13.52
CA ALA A 371 17.79 0.38 -14.00
C ALA A 371 16.86 1.03 -15.06
N LEU A 372 17.00 2.34 -15.26
CA LEU A 372 16.18 3.08 -16.22
C LEU A 372 16.40 2.55 -17.65
N GLY A 373 15.32 2.09 -18.27
CA GLY A 373 15.33 1.57 -19.64
C GLY A 373 16.07 0.24 -19.82
N GLU A 374 16.42 -0.45 -18.75
CA GLU A 374 17.23 -1.68 -18.76
C GLU A 374 16.74 -2.74 -19.74
N HIS A 375 15.43 -2.83 -19.95
CA HIS A 375 14.80 -3.86 -20.78
C HIS A 375 14.21 -3.31 -22.08
N SER A 376 14.55 -2.06 -22.47
CA SER A 376 13.92 -1.39 -23.61
C SER A 376 14.15 -2.15 -24.92
N GLU A 377 15.37 -2.57 -25.21
CA GLU A 377 15.69 -3.30 -26.45
C GLU A 377 14.96 -4.63 -26.54
N GLU A 378 15.06 -5.46 -25.48
CA GLU A 378 14.44 -6.79 -25.41
C GLU A 378 12.93 -6.72 -25.60
N ILE A 379 12.27 -5.83 -24.85
CA ILE A 379 10.79 -5.74 -24.85
C ILE A 379 10.27 -5.17 -26.15
N LEU A 380 10.89 -4.12 -26.68
CA LEU A 380 10.44 -3.48 -27.93
C LEU A 380 10.64 -4.42 -29.14
N LEU A 381 11.76 -5.13 -29.21
CA LEU A 381 11.98 -6.14 -30.26
C LEU A 381 11.00 -7.31 -30.12
N GLY A 382 10.79 -7.80 -28.89
CA GLY A 382 9.85 -8.87 -28.57
C GLY A 382 8.40 -8.53 -28.98
N ALA A 383 8.00 -7.26 -28.90
CA ALA A 383 6.72 -6.76 -29.39
C ALA A 383 6.68 -6.59 -30.94
N GLY A 384 7.72 -7.01 -31.66
CA GLY A 384 7.80 -6.92 -33.12
C GLY A 384 7.97 -5.48 -33.63
N ILE A 385 8.54 -4.58 -32.82
CA ILE A 385 8.94 -3.26 -33.27
C ILE A 385 10.25 -3.40 -34.07
N SER A 386 10.36 -2.73 -35.22
CA SER A 386 11.52 -2.89 -36.08
C SER A 386 12.81 -2.46 -35.38
N LYS A 387 13.91 -3.17 -35.66
CA LYS A 387 15.23 -2.83 -35.08
C LYS A 387 15.62 -1.38 -35.32
N HIS A 388 15.34 -0.86 -36.53
CA HIS A 388 15.61 0.56 -36.87
C HIS A 388 14.85 1.53 -35.91
N MET A 389 13.58 1.24 -35.62
CA MET A 389 12.77 2.07 -34.72
C MET A 389 13.28 1.94 -33.28
N VAL A 390 13.61 0.74 -32.83
CA VAL A 390 14.21 0.51 -31.50
C VAL A 390 15.51 1.27 -31.34
N ASP A 391 16.41 1.22 -32.33
CA ASP A 391 17.68 1.97 -32.29
C ASP A 391 17.47 3.49 -32.22
N ASN A 392 16.44 4.02 -32.89
CA ASN A 392 16.08 5.43 -32.81
C ASN A 392 15.53 5.80 -31.41
N ILE A 393 14.68 4.97 -30.83
CA ILE A 393 14.15 5.15 -29.46
C ILE A 393 15.30 5.17 -28.45
N LEU A 394 16.19 4.20 -28.52
CA LEU A 394 17.34 4.07 -27.60
C LEU A 394 18.34 5.23 -27.71
N LYS A 395 18.53 5.80 -28.93
CA LYS A 395 19.37 6.99 -29.13
C LYS A 395 18.79 8.26 -28.52
N LYS A 396 17.46 8.42 -28.58
CA LYS A 396 16.75 9.58 -28.03
C LYS A 396 16.56 9.48 -26.50
N GLY A 397 16.61 8.27 -25.93
CA GLY A 397 16.44 8.00 -24.49
C GLY A 397 17.73 8.07 -23.66
N ARG A 398 18.87 8.33 -24.34
CA ARG A 398 20.18 8.60 -23.70
C ARG A 398 20.41 10.10 -23.62
#